data_5349f5d1c54074826d71e1962f5a4648
#
_entry.id   5349f5d1c54074826d71e1962f5a4648
#
_cell.length_a   1.000
_cell.length_b   1.000
_cell.length_c   1.000
_cell.angle_alpha   90.00
_cell.angle_beta   90.00
_cell.angle_gamma   90.00
#
_symmetry.space_group_name_H-M   'P 1'
#
loop_
_entity.id
_entity.type
_entity.pdbx_description
1 polymer ?
#
loop_
_entity_poly.entity_id
_entity_poly.type
_entity_poly.pdbx_seq_one_letter_code
_entity_poly.pdbx_strand_id
1 'polypeptide(L)'
;SGSITKSRDVRTQAVFSLRGKPLNSYGLSKSVVYENEEFNCLQAALNIEDGLDELRYNKVIIATDADVDGMHIRLLMLTFFLQFFPDLVKKGHVYILQTPLFRVKNKKEIRYCYSEEERLQAIEDLKPNPEITRFKGLGEISPDEFKGFIGKGIRLDQVCLRKEDAVSDLLGFYMGKNTMERQNFIINNLVVEEDVE
;
A
#
# COMPACT_ATOMS: atom_id res chain seq x y z
N SER A 1 5.33 -2.06 11.01
CA SER A 1 5.35 -3.53 10.77
C SER A 1 5.06 -4.35 12.03
N GLY A 2 5.39 -3.87 13.24
CA GLY A 2 5.26 -4.63 14.49
C GLY A 2 3.84 -5.18 14.77
N SER A 3 2.80 -4.38 14.54
CA SER A 3 1.41 -4.83 14.76
C SER A 3 1.02 -5.94 13.79
N ILE A 4 1.38 -5.82 12.51
CA ILE A 4 1.11 -6.85 11.49
C ILE A 4 1.86 -8.13 11.83
N THR A 5 3.15 -8.04 12.19
CA THR A 5 3.97 -9.20 12.54
C THR A 5 3.39 -9.99 13.72
N LYS A 6 2.84 -9.30 14.72
CA LYS A 6 2.21 -9.95 15.89
C LYS A 6 0.84 -10.55 15.58
N SER A 7 0.14 -10.02 14.57
CA SER A 7 -1.26 -10.38 14.28
C SER A 7 -1.43 -11.41 13.17
N ARG A 8 -0.37 -11.64 12.36
CA ARG A 8 -0.43 -12.53 11.19
C ARG A 8 -0.73 -14.00 11.55
N ASP A 9 -1.32 -14.73 10.63
CA ASP A 9 -1.33 -16.19 10.69
C ASP A 9 0.05 -16.69 10.21
N VAL A 10 0.87 -17.17 11.16
CA VAL A 10 2.24 -17.64 10.90
C VAL A 10 2.34 -18.82 9.94
N ARG A 11 1.25 -19.54 9.73
CA ARG A 11 1.20 -20.71 8.82
C ARG A 11 1.07 -20.29 7.36
N THR A 12 0.45 -19.15 7.11
CA THR A 12 0.07 -18.71 5.75
C THR A 12 0.58 -17.32 5.39
N GLN A 13 1.04 -16.53 6.35
CA GLN A 13 1.45 -15.16 6.17
C GLN A 13 2.87 -14.92 6.67
N ALA A 14 3.68 -14.24 5.86
CA ALA A 14 4.97 -13.71 6.25
C ALA A 14 4.95 -12.17 6.16
N VAL A 15 5.85 -11.52 6.88
CA VAL A 15 6.02 -10.07 6.85
C VAL A 15 7.45 -9.75 6.49
N PHE A 16 7.61 -8.97 5.43
CA PHE A 16 8.87 -8.36 5.05
C PHE A 16 8.83 -6.88 5.42
N SER A 17 9.71 -6.45 6.30
CA SER A 17 9.71 -5.06 6.81
C SER A 17 10.73 -4.22 6.06
N LEU A 18 10.28 -3.09 5.51
CA LEU A 18 11.17 -2.07 4.94
C LEU A 18 11.70 -1.15 6.04
N ARG A 19 12.95 -0.72 5.91
CA ARG A 19 13.64 0.17 6.88
C ARG A 19 13.54 1.65 6.53
N GLY A 20 12.49 2.03 5.81
CA GLY A 20 12.26 3.40 5.33
C GLY A 20 11.77 3.42 3.90
N LYS A 21 12.06 4.52 3.18
CA LYS A 21 11.75 4.61 1.75
C LYS A 21 12.75 3.76 0.96
N PRO A 22 12.29 2.77 0.18
CA PRO A 22 13.19 1.97 -0.64
C PRO A 22 13.83 2.79 -1.77
N LEU A 23 14.88 2.25 -2.38
CA LEU A 23 15.56 2.84 -3.53
C LEU A 23 14.54 3.05 -4.68
N ASN A 24 14.62 4.21 -5.36
CA ASN A 24 13.96 4.38 -6.65
C ASN A 24 14.73 3.58 -7.72
N SER A 25 14.17 2.46 -8.12
CA SER A 25 14.79 1.53 -9.06
C SER A 25 14.61 1.91 -10.53
N TYR A 26 13.83 2.98 -10.82
CA TYR A 26 13.56 3.40 -12.20
C TYR A 26 14.85 3.75 -12.96
N GLY A 27 15.02 3.14 -14.13
CA GLY A 27 16.16 3.38 -15.02
C GLY A 27 17.48 2.77 -14.53
N LEU A 28 17.49 2.06 -13.42
CA LEU A 28 18.67 1.32 -12.94
C LEU A 28 18.68 -0.10 -13.53
N SER A 29 19.89 -0.65 -13.67
CA SER A 29 20.04 -2.06 -14.01
C SER A 29 19.73 -2.97 -12.80
N LYS A 30 19.37 -4.21 -13.08
CA LYS A 30 19.06 -5.20 -12.04
C LYS A 30 20.22 -5.43 -11.07
N SER A 31 21.44 -5.47 -11.60
CA SER A 31 22.67 -5.60 -10.80
C SER A 31 22.82 -4.47 -9.78
N VAL A 32 22.60 -3.22 -10.20
CA VAL A 32 22.69 -2.05 -9.33
C VAL A 32 21.58 -2.07 -8.28
N VAL A 33 20.34 -2.47 -8.66
CA VAL A 33 19.23 -2.56 -7.71
C VAL A 33 19.49 -3.63 -6.66
N TYR A 34 20.17 -4.72 -7.00
CA TYR A 34 20.48 -5.79 -6.05
C TYR A 34 21.66 -5.50 -5.11
N GLU A 35 22.40 -4.41 -5.34
CA GLU A 35 23.31 -3.86 -4.31
C GLU A 35 22.50 -3.34 -3.10
N ASN A 36 21.23 -2.99 -3.30
CA ASN A 36 20.31 -2.72 -2.21
C ASN A 36 19.85 -4.02 -1.56
N GLU A 37 20.26 -4.22 -0.30
CA GLU A 37 19.98 -5.44 0.47
C GLU A 37 18.49 -5.77 0.56
N GLU A 38 17.61 -4.74 0.70
CA GLU A 38 16.17 -4.96 0.85
C GLU A 38 15.57 -5.55 -0.42
N PHE A 39 15.90 -5.02 -1.61
CA PHE A 39 15.38 -5.57 -2.86
C PHE A 39 15.97 -6.93 -3.19
N ASN A 40 17.25 -7.14 -2.89
CA ASN A 40 17.87 -8.45 -3.08
C ASN A 40 17.21 -9.51 -2.17
N CYS A 41 17.02 -9.20 -0.89
CA CYS A 41 16.34 -10.09 0.03
C CYS A 41 14.86 -10.30 -0.34
N LEU A 42 14.17 -9.28 -0.83
CA LEU A 42 12.75 -9.35 -1.20
C LEU A 42 12.54 -10.31 -2.38
N GLN A 43 13.32 -10.16 -3.46
CA GLN A 43 13.21 -11.07 -4.61
C GLN A 43 13.50 -12.52 -4.22
N ALA A 44 14.51 -12.75 -3.37
CA ALA A 44 14.85 -14.08 -2.89
C ALA A 44 13.76 -14.66 -1.95
N ALA A 45 13.19 -13.83 -1.08
CA ALA A 45 12.07 -14.22 -0.22
C ALA A 45 10.83 -14.65 -1.00
N LEU A 46 10.55 -13.97 -2.12
CA LEU A 46 9.44 -14.28 -3.03
C LEU A 46 9.75 -15.44 -3.99
N ASN A 47 11.03 -15.71 -4.22
CA ASN A 47 11.54 -16.68 -5.21
C ASN A 47 11.04 -16.38 -6.63
N ILE A 48 11.32 -15.18 -7.12
CA ILE A 48 10.80 -14.65 -8.40
C ILE A 48 11.88 -14.36 -9.45
N GLU A 49 13.17 -14.60 -9.14
CA GLU A 49 14.27 -14.27 -10.04
C GLU A 49 14.20 -15.01 -11.38
N ASP A 50 13.90 -16.30 -11.32
CA ASP A 50 13.86 -17.20 -12.48
C ASP A 50 12.44 -17.39 -13.05
N GLY A 51 11.48 -16.60 -12.60
CA GLY A 51 10.09 -16.67 -13.02
C GLY A 51 9.12 -16.90 -11.86
N LEU A 52 7.87 -17.27 -12.17
CA LEU A 52 6.81 -17.40 -11.18
C LEU A 52 6.38 -18.85 -10.89
N ASP A 53 7.00 -19.84 -11.52
CA ASP A 53 6.60 -21.23 -11.38
C ASP A 53 6.77 -21.75 -9.94
N GLU A 54 7.78 -21.21 -9.25
CA GLU A 54 8.05 -21.52 -7.84
C GLU A 54 7.78 -20.33 -6.91
N LEU A 55 6.83 -19.48 -7.28
CA LEU A 55 6.42 -18.33 -6.46
C LEU A 55 6.01 -18.80 -5.06
N ARG A 56 6.72 -18.28 -4.04
CA ARG A 56 6.53 -18.75 -2.67
C ARG A 56 5.25 -18.26 -2.01
N TYR A 57 4.79 -17.06 -2.40
CA TYR A 57 3.57 -16.43 -1.85
C TYR A 57 2.65 -15.99 -2.98
N ASN A 58 1.45 -16.53 -3.00
CA ASN A 58 0.44 -16.24 -4.04
C ASN A 58 -0.04 -14.77 -4.02
N LYS A 59 0.03 -14.11 -2.87
CA LYS A 59 -0.30 -12.68 -2.74
C LYS A 59 0.85 -11.93 -2.11
N VAL A 60 1.33 -10.91 -2.80
CA VAL A 60 2.31 -9.93 -2.33
C VAL A 60 1.55 -8.66 -1.99
N ILE A 61 1.45 -8.34 -0.70
CA ILE A 61 0.59 -7.27 -0.20
C ILE A 61 1.46 -6.12 0.30
N ILE A 62 1.34 -4.96 -0.32
CA ILE A 62 2.02 -3.73 0.09
C ILE A 62 1.17 -3.07 1.17
N ALA A 63 1.70 -2.99 2.39
CA ALA A 63 1.06 -2.36 3.54
C ALA A 63 1.86 -1.13 3.97
N THR A 64 1.26 0.05 3.87
CA THR A 64 1.87 1.33 4.22
C THR A 64 0.88 2.21 4.95
N ASP A 65 1.38 3.26 5.60
CA ASP A 65 0.55 4.29 6.19
C ASP A 65 -0.31 4.99 5.11
N ALA A 66 -1.44 5.56 5.53
CA ALA A 66 -2.38 6.25 4.64
C ALA A 66 -2.01 7.73 4.42
N ASP A 67 -0.72 8.05 4.42
CA ASP A 67 -0.16 9.38 4.22
C ASP A 67 0.65 9.48 2.91
N VAL A 68 1.19 10.67 2.64
CA VAL A 68 1.98 10.93 1.43
C VAL A 68 3.26 10.11 1.38
N ASP A 69 3.88 9.81 2.51
CA ASP A 69 5.08 8.98 2.59
C ASP A 69 4.75 7.52 2.30
N GLY A 70 3.63 7.02 2.81
CA GLY A 70 3.12 5.68 2.50
C GLY A 70 2.76 5.53 1.02
N MET A 71 2.14 6.54 0.40
CA MET A 71 1.89 6.56 -1.04
C MET A 71 3.19 6.51 -1.85
N HIS A 72 4.22 7.24 -1.44
CA HIS A 72 5.52 7.21 -2.08
C HIS A 72 6.18 5.84 -1.97
N ILE A 73 6.14 5.19 -0.80
CA ILE A 73 6.67 3.83 -0.61
C ILE A 73 5.94 2.84 -1.54
N ARG A 74 4.60 2.94 -1.65
CA ARG A 74 3.82 2.11 -2.59
C ARG A 74 4.32 2.27 -4.02
N LEU A 75 4.53 3.51 -4.46
CA LEU A 75 4.98 3.80 -5.81
C LEU A 75 6.40 3.27 -6.07
N LEU A 76 7.32 3.39 -5.11
CA LEU A 76 8.66 2.83 -5.19
C LEU A 76 8.66 1.30 -5.30
N MET A 77 7.81 0.62 -4.52
CA MET A 77 7.63 -0.83 -4.57
C MET A 77 7.02 -1.29 -5.89
N LEU A 78 5.98 -0.58 -6.37
CA LEU A 78 5.38 -0.87 -7.67
C LEU A 78 6.35 -0.66 -8.82
N THR A 79 7.19 0.38 -8.75
CA THR A 79 8.26 0.63 -9.74
C THR A 79 9.21 -0.56 -9.83
N PHE A 80 9.65 -1.10 -8.71
CA PHE A 80 10.50 -2.28 -8.67
C PHE A 80 9.83 -3.49 -9.33
N PHE A 81 8.59 -3.80 -8.96
CA PHE A 81 7.87 -4.94 -9.53
C PHE A 81 7.57 -4.75 -11.02
N LEU A 82 7.12 -3.58 -11.44
CA LEU A 82 6.78 -3.31 -12.84
C LEU A 82 7.99 -3.30 -13.76
N GLN A 83 9.14 -2.84 -13.27
CA GLN A 83 10.37 -2.78 -14.06
C GLN A 83 11.06 -4.14 -14.20
N PHE A 84 11.13 -4.93 -13.12
CA PHE A 84 11.92 -6.16 -13.10
C PHE A 84 11.09 -7.44 -13.09
N PHE A 85 9.85 -7.39 -12.61
CA PHE A 85 8.96 -8.53 -12.44
C PHE A 85 7.53 -8.21 -12.92
N PRO A 86 7.36 -7.72 -14.16
CA PRO A 86 6.04 -7.28 -14.63
C PRO A 86 5.01 -8.40 -14.64
N ASP A 87 5.41 -9.65 -14.81
CA ASP A 87 4.50 -10.80 -14.79
C ASP A 87 3.90 -11.04 -13.41
N LEU A 88 4.59 -10.67 -12.32
CA LEU A 88 4.04 -10.73 -10.97
C LEU A 88 2.79 -9.84 -10.83
N VAL A 89 2.82 -8.66 -11.47
CA VAL A 89 1.69 -7.73 -11.50
C VAL A 89 0.63 -8.20 -12.51
N LYS A 90 1.03 -8.55 -13.74
CA LYS A 90 0.11 -8.98 -14.81
C LYS A 90 -0.71 -10.21 -14.46
N LYS A 91 -0.12 -11.16 -13.73
CA LYS A 91 -0.81 -12.37 -13.25
C LYS A 91 -1.60 -12.15 -11.95
N GLY A 92 -1.65 -10.90 -11.44
CA GLY A 92 -2.54 -10.52 -10.35
C GLY A 92 -2.06 -10.91 -8.96
N HIS A 93 -0.75 -11.01 -8.73
CA HIS A 93 -0.19 -11.37 -7.44
C HIS A 93 0.07 -10.20 -6.51
N VAL A 94 0.06 -8.95 -7.03
CA VAL A 94 0.39 -7.75 -6.24
C VAL A 94 -0.88 -7.02 -5.78
N TYR A 95 -0.94 -6.70 -4.51
CA TYR A 95 -2.07 -6.05 -3.85
C TYR A 95 -1.61 -4.91 -2.95
N ILE A 96 -2.51 -3.96 -2.72
CA ILE A 96 -2.36 -2.91 -1.71
C ILE A 96 -3.34 -3.21 -0.59
N LEU A 97 -2.86 -3.22 0.66
CA LEU A 97 -3.70 -3.37 1.84
C LEU A 97 -4.48 -2.09 2.08
N GLN A 98 -5.81 -2.18 2.10
CA GLN A 98 -6.65 -1.13 2.65
C GLN A 98 -6.63 -1.21 4.18
N THR A 99 -6.37 -0.09 4.83
CA THR A 99 -6.43 0.03 6.28
C THR A 99 -7.50 1.06 6.65
N PRO A 100 -8.21 0.88 7.77
CA PRO A 100 -9.22 1.83 8.16
C PRO A 100 -8.60 3.20 8.44
N LEU A 101 -9.32 4.25 8.04
CA LEU A 101 -8.96 5.64 8.29
C LEU A 101 -9.56 6.13 9.61
N PHE A 102 -10.70 5.56 10.01
CA PHE A 102 -11.41 5.95 11.22
C PHE A 102 -11.90 4.74 11.99
N ARG A 103 -11.99 4.93 13.30
CA ARG A 103 -12.71 4.06 14.22
C ARG A 103 -13.84 4.87 14.84
N VAL A 104 -15.08 4.40 14.71
CA VAL A 104 -16.27 4.97 15.34
C VAL A 104 -16.81 3.95 16.33
N LYS A 105 -16.91 4.32 17.60
CA LYS A 105 -17.38 3.41 18.65
C LYS A 105 -18.39 4.06 19.59
N ASN A 106 -19.31 3.27 20.09
CA ASN A 106 -20.13 3.57 21.25
C ASN A 106 -19.93 2.50 22.33
N LYS A 107 -20.77 2.50 23.37
CA LYS A 107 -20.68 1.53 24.48
C LYS A 107 -20.94 0.07 24.07
N LYS A 108 -21.54 -0.17 22.90
CA LYS A 108 -22.01 -1.49 22.45
C LYS A 108 -21.28 -2.01 21.24
N GLU A 109 -20.81 -1.13 20.34
CA GLU A 109 -20.30 -1.50 19.02
C GLU A 109 -19.12 -0.64 18.62
N ILE A 110 -18.21 -1.24 17.83
CA ILE A 110 -17.07 -0.57 17.20
C ILE A 110 -17.17 -0.81 15.70
N ARG A 111 -17.03 0.27 14.90
CA ARG A 111 -16.95 0.21 13.45
C ARG A 111 -15.67 0.84 12.96
N TYR A 112 -15.06 0.17 11.99
CA TYR A 112 -13.88 0.66 11.28
C TYR A 112 -14.31 1.12 9.89
N CYS A 113 -13.95 2.36 9.55
CA CYS A 113 -14.39 3.03 8.33
C CYS A 113 -13.19 3.31 7.45
N TYR A 114 -13.32 3.03 6.16
CA TYR A 114 -12.27 3.13 5.15
C TYR A 114 -12.47 4.34 4.23
N SER A 115 -13.59 5.04 4.38
CA SER A 115 -13.90 6.28 3.68
C SER A 115 -14.62 7.26 4.59
N GLU A 116 -14.76 8.49 4.14
CA GLU A 116 -15.54 9.52 4.82
C GLU A 116 -17.04 9.18 4.85
N GLU A 117 -17.55 8.59 3.76
CA GLU A 117 -18.94 8.15 3.67
C GLU A 117 -19.24 7.05 4.69
N GLU A 118 -18.35 6.05 4.81
CA GLU A 118 -18.48 4.99 5.83
C GLU A 118 -18.45 5.59 7.24
N ARG A 119 -17.62 6.61 7.48
CA ARG A 119 -17.54 7.32 8.76
C ARG A 119 -18.86 8.01 9.11
N LEU A 120 -19.41 8.79 8.18
CA LEU A 120 -20.68 9.50 8.39
C LEU A 120 -21.82 8.52 8.66
N GLN A 121 -21.91 7.43 7.90
CA GLN A 121 -22.91 6.39 8.13
C GLN A 121 -22.74 5.74 9.51
N ALA A 122 -21.51 5.43 9.90
CA ALA A 122 -21.25 4.83 11.23
C ALA A 122 -21.62 5.78 12.38
N ILE A 123 -21.42 7.09 12.21
CA ILE A 123 -21.85 8.09 13.21
C ILE A 123 -23.36 8.08 13.37
N GLU A 124 -24.13 8.04 12.26
CA GLU A 124 -25.59 7.98 12.31
C GLU A 124 -26.08 6.70 13.02
N ASP A 125 -25.52 5.56 12.64
CA ASP A 125 -25.93 4.25 13.15
C ASP A 125 -25.58 4.06 14.64
N LEU A 126 -24.51 4.67 15.12
CA LEU A 126 -24.00 4.51 16.48
C LEU A 126 -24.44 5.61 17.46
N LYS A 127 -25.39 6.47 17.07
CA LYS A 127 -25.97 7.49 17.97
C LYS A 127 -26.53 6.88 19.26
N PRO A 128 -26.58 7.64 20.39
CA PRO A 128 -26.05 9.00 20.56
C PRO A 128 -24.56 9.02 20.93
N ASN A 129 -23.88 10.08 20.50
CA ASN A 129 -22.51 10.43 20.92
C ASN A 129 -21.44 9.33 20.74
N PRO A 130 -21.21 8.81 19.51
CA PRO A 130 -20.11 7.90 19.29
C PRO A 130 -18.75 8.63 19.41
N GLU A 131 -17.75 7.91 19.94
CA GLU A 131 -16.36 8.37 19.93
C GLU A 131 -15.75 8.09 18.57
N ILE A 132 -15.05 9.09 17.99
CA ILE A 132 -14.41 9.00 16.68
C ILE A 132 -12.91 9.11 16.88
N THR A 133 -12.15 8.15 16.34
CA THR A 133 -10.69 8.19 16.28
C THR A 133 -10.26 8.16 14.82
N ARG A 134 -9.38 9.08 14.41
CA ARG A 134 -8.73 9.05 13.10
C ARG A 134 -7.38 8.36 13.22
N PHE A 135 -7.10 7.39 12.37
CA PHE A 135 -5.80 6.76 12.26
C PHE A 135 -4.92 7.52 11.25
N LYS A 136 -3.72 7.92 11.66
CA LYS A 136 -2.73 8.57 10.79
C LYS A 136 -1.74 7.56 10.21
N GLY A 137 -1.46 6.48 10.95
CA GLY A 137 -0.54 5.45 10.51
C GLY A 137 -0.86 4.08 11.10
N LEU A 138 -0.27 3.04 10.51
CA LEU A 138 -0.44 1.64 10.93
C LEU A 138 0.01 1.39 12.38
N GLY A 139 0.92 2.22 12.89
CA GLY A 139 1.43 2.12 14.26
C GLY A 139 0.40 2.46 15.34
N GLU A 140 -0.67 3.19 14.98
CA GLU A 140 -1.75 3.59 15.90
C GLU A 140 -2.80 2.47 16.06
N ILE A 141 -2.76 1.45 15.21
CA ILE A 141 -3.66 0.31 15.24
C ILE A 141 -3.01 -0.79 16.07
N SER A 142 -3.69 -1.22 17.12
CA SER A 142 -3.19 -2.30 17.99
C SER A 142 -3.12 -3.64 17.26
N PRO A 143 -2.27 -4.59 17.70
CA PRO A 143 -2.22 -5.93 17.10
C PRO A 143 -3.56 -6.66 17.10
N ASP A 144 -4.37 -6.50 18.14
CA ASP A 144 -5.68 -7.16 18.23
C ASP A 144 -6.67 -6.59 17.20
N GLU A 145 -6.65 -5.28 16.97
CA GLU A 145 -7.42 -4.64 15.91
C GLU A 145 -6.93 -5.11 14.53
N PHE A 146 -5.61 -5.14 14.32
CA PHE A 146 -5.01 -5.59 13.06
C PHE A 146 -5.41 -7.02 12.68
N LYS A 147 -5.56 -7.90 13.65
CA LYS A 147 -5.97 -9.28 13.41
C LYS A 147 -7.31 -9.37 12.67
N GLY A 148 -8.23 -8.45 12.94
CA GLY A 148 -9.48 -8.32 12.20
C GLY A 148 -9.29 -7.88 10.74
N PHE A 149 -8.31 -6.99 10.48
CA PHE A 149 -8.09 -6.41 9.14
C PHE A 149 -7.29 -7.29 8.20
N ILE A 150 -6.42 -8.14 8.70
CA ILE A 150 -5.58 -9.04 7.89
C ILE A 150 -6.07 -10.50 7.88
N GLY A 151 -7.18 -10.77 8.57
CA GLY A 151 -7.86 -12.07 8.59
C GLY A 151 -8.92 -12.20 7.49
N LYS A 152 -10.05 -12.82 7.83
CA LYS A 152 -11.16 -13.06 6.87
C LYS A 152 -11.78 -11.79 6.30
N GLY A 153 -11.69 -10.67 7.01
CA GLY A 153 -12.21 -9.36 6.59
C GLY A 153 -11.21 -8.49 5.84
N ILE A 154 -10.09 -9.04 5.38
CA ILE A 154 -9.05 -8.28 4.69
C ILE A 154 -9.60 -7.60 3.43
N ARG A 155 -9.36 -6.29 3.30
CA ARG A 155 -9.68 -5.51 2.11
C ARG A 155 -8.41 -5.27 1.31
N LEU A 156 -8.38 -5.73 0.08
CA LEU A 156 -7.23 -5.67 -0.81
C LEU A 156 -7.62 -5.01 -2.13
N ASP A 157 -6.81 -4.07 -2.58
CA ASP A 157 -6.86 -3.52 -3.93
C ASP A 157 -5.85 -4.26 -4.79
N GLN A 158 -6.31 -5.02 -5.77
CA GLN A 158 -5.43 -5.68 -6.72
C GLN A 158 -4.80 -4.65 -7.66
N VAL A 159 -3.49 -4.71 -7.82
CA VAL A 159 -2.78 -3.90 -8.80
C VAL A 159 -2.99 -4.51 -10.18
N CYS A 160 -3.70 -3.79 -11.05
CA CYS A 160 -4.03 -4.23 -12.40
C CYS A 160 -3.39 -3.32 -13.44
N LEU A 161 -2.88 -3.91 -14.52
CA LEU A 161 -2.44 -3.20 -15.71
C LEU A 161 -3.51 -3.35 -16.79
N ARG A 162 -3.97 -2.24 -17.35
CA ARG A 162 -4.82 -2.24 -18.54
C ARG A 162 -3.95 -2.47 -19.76
N LYS A 163 -4.53 -3.04 -20.82
CA LYS A 163 -3.79 -3.29 -22.06
C LYS A 163 -3.25 -2.02 -22.73
N GLU A 164 -3.92 -0.91 -22.47
CA GLU A 164 -3.61 0.41 -23.04
C GLU A 164 -2.59 1.18 -22.19
N ASP A 165 -2.25 0.70 -20.99
CA ASP A 165 -1.34 1.40 -20.08
C ASP A 165 0.08 1.34 -20.65
N ALA A 166 0.60 2.50 -21.03
CA ALA A 166 2.00 2.69 -21.36
C ALA A 166 2.83 2.72 -20.05
N VAL A 167 3.04 1.56 -19.45
CA VAL A 167 3.72 1.42 -18.14
C VAL A 167 5.06 2.14 -18.12
N SER A 168 5.82 2.05 -19.22
CA SER A 168 7.12 2.74 -19.35
C SER A 168 6.97 4.26 -19.25
N ASP A 169 5.95 4.82 -19.90
CA ASP A 169 5.71 6.27 -19.91
C ASP A 169 5.24 6.75 -18.54
N LEU A 170 4.35 5.98 -17.89
CA LEU A 170 3.89 6.26 -16.53
C LEU A 170 5.04 6.23 -15.53
N LEU A 171 5.88 5.19 -15.58
CA LEU A 171 7.07 5.11 -14.72
C LEU A 171 8.04 6.25 -15.03
N GLY A 172 8.27 6.57 -16.30
CA GLY A 172 9.08 7.70 -16.71
C GLY A 172 8.58 9.03 -16.18
N PHE A 173 7.27 9.26 -16.24
CA PHE A 173 6.65 10.47 -15.73
C PHE A 173 6.77 10.58 -14.21
N TYR A 174 6.35 9.54 -13.46
CA TYR A 174 6.30 9.62 -12.01
C TYR A 174 7.65 9.42 -11.32
N MET A 175 8.53 8.57 -11.86
CA MET A 175 9.77 8.13 -11.21
C MET A 175 11.04 8.62 -11.90
N GLY A 176 10.93 9.19 -13.11
CA GLY A 176 12.04 9.74 -13.87
C GLY A 176 12.51 11.11 -13.35
N LYS A 177 13.47 11.72 -14.09
CA LYS A 177 14.10 13.01 -13.72
C LYS A 177 13.37 14.24 -14.26
N ASN A 178 12.16 14.10 -14.80
CA ASN A 178 11.36 15.15 -15.44
C ASN A 178 10.58 16.02 -14.43
N THR A 179 11.29 16.64 -13.51
CA THR A 179 10.69 17.43 -12.41
C THR A 179 9.76 18.55 -12.91
N MET A 180 10.13 19.21 -14.02
CA MET A 180 9.33 20.31 -14.59
C MET A 180 7.94 19.86 -15.06
N GLU A 181 7.85 18.70 -15.73
CA GLU A 181 6.56 18.18 -16.20
C GLU A 181 5.65 17.82 -15.05
N ARG A 182 6.21 17.18 -13.99
CA ARG A 182 5.46 16.88 -12.77
C ARG A 182 4.99 18.13 -12.04
N GLN A 183 5.82 19.15 -11.96
CA GLN A 183 5.45 20.44 -11.36
C GLN A 183 4.29 21.08 -12.12
N ASN A 184 4.36 21.14 -13.45
CA ASN A 184 3.27 21.66 -14.27
C ASN A 184 2.01 20.83 -14.11
N PHE A 185 2.12 19.50 -14.06
CA PHE A 185 0.97 18.63 -13.81
C PHE A 185 0.30 18.94 -12.47
N ILE A 186 1.08 19.11 -11.39
CA ILE A 186 0.55 19.45 -10.06
C ILE A 186 -0.16 20.79 -10.10
N ILE A 187 0.45 21.83 -10.71
CA ILE A 187 -0.13 23.16 -10.80
C ILE A 187 -1.46 23.12 -11.57
N ASN A 188 -1.51 22.41 -12.70
CA ASN A 188 -2.68 22.34 -13.56
C ASN A 188 -3.84 21.50 -12.97
N ASN A 189 -3.56 20.63 -12.00
CA ASN A 189 -4.53 19.76 -11.38
C ASN A 189 -4.72 20.07 -9.88
N LEU A 190 -4.21 21.19 -9.39
CA LEU A 190 -4.36 21.60 -8.01
C LEU A 190 -5.84 21.93 -7.73
N VAL A 191 -6.45 21.16 -6.86
CA VAL A 191 -7.78 21.48 -6.30
C VAL A 191 -7.54 22.21 -4.99
N VAL A 192 -7.93 23.47 -4.93
CA VAL A 192 -7.94 24.24 -3.68
C VAL A 192 -9.24 23.92 -2.98
N GLU A 193 -9.17 23.29 -1.80
CA GLU A 193 -10.35 23.20 -0.93
C GLU A 193 -10.69 24.64 -0.50
N GLU A 194 -11.88 25.12 -0.85
CA GLU A 194 -12.42 26.32 -0.24
C GLU A 194 -12.68 26.00 1.23
N ASP A 195 -12.04 26.75 2.13
CA ASP A 195 -12.34 26.69 3.55
C ASP A 195 -13.84 26.99 3.72
N VAL A 196 -14.62 25.98 4.01
CA VAL A 196 -16.02 26.14 4.40
C VAL A 196 -15.98 26.68 5.83
N GLU A 197 -16.18 27.99 5.98
CA GLU A 197 -16.40 28.65 7.26
C GLU A 197 -17.64 28.10 8.00
#